data_4044441bf6dee9022cb584dc98019329
#
_entry.id   4044441bf6dee9022cb584dc98019329
#
_cell.length_a   1.000
_cell.length_b   1.000
_cell.length_c   1.000
_cell.angle_alpha   90.00
_cell.angle_beta   90.00
_cell.angle_gamma   90.00
#
_symmetry.space_group_name_H-M   'P 1'
#
loop_
_entity.id
_entity.type
_entity.pdbx_description
1 polymer ?
#
loop_
_entity_poly.entity_id
_entity_poly.type
_entity_poly.pdbx_seq_one_letter_code
_entity_poly.pdbx_strand_id
1 'polypeptide(L)'
;MFSTLYDFCRDQGSIIGGLLALAAGYLVFRGTTRTADRQVAAANAQTEALRQQNRDLRNEGQRRQGRDGIVATKLLASVLGIIINDVDKLKELLDHPRYTGTNRIVPTNYRQLLYKPPLNVVWDDLGMCSPDLVGKYLQLDAKLSEFARSQVYAVDIMQNELQVIADILVLLEQELQSDAARHNNLLLETMQQD
;
A
#
# COMPACT_ATOMS: atom_id res chain seq x y z
N MET A 1 -57.07 38.56 67.50
CA MET A 1 -57.64 37.99 66.25
C MET A 1 -56.80 38.28 64.99
N PHE A 2 -56.10 39.39 64.88
CA PHE A 2 -55.22 39.70 63.71
C PHE A 2 -53.88 38.92 63.71
N SER A 3 -53.35 38.53 64.85
CA SER A 3 -52.06 37.77 64.94
C SER A 3 -52.14 36.33 64.37
N THR A 4 -53.26 35.67 64.61
CA THR A 4 -53.51 34.30 64.12
C THR A 4 -53.67 34.23 62.60
N LEU A 5 -54.24 35.28 62.01
CA LEU A 5 -54.39 35.38 60.55
C LEU A 5 -53.03 35.65 59.85
N TYR A 6 -52.22 36.48 60.46
CA TYR A 6 -50.83 36.74 59.99
C TYR A 6 -49.90 35.51 60.06
N ASP A 7 -49.96 34.80 61.17
CA ASP A 7 -49.18 33.58 61.34
C ASP A 7 -49.62 32.48 60.34
N PHE A 8 -50.93 32.34 60.14
CA PHE A 8 -51.51 31.44 59.12
C PHE A 8 -51.07 31.80 57.70
N CYS A 9 -51.11 33.10 57.32
CA CYS A 9 -50.63 33.56 56.00
C CYS A 9 -49.10 33.36 55.85
N ARG A 10 -48.34 33.52 56.90
CA ARG A 10 -46.92 33.35 56.92
C ARG A 10 -46.52 31.86 56.72
N ASP A 11 -47.22 30.96 57.41
CA ASP A 11 -46.95 29.53 57.28
C ASP A 11 -47.39 28.94 55.95
N GLN A 12 -48.55 29.41 55.42
CA GLN A 12 -48.97 28.99 54.08
C GLN A 12 -48.06 29.58 52.99
N GLY A 13 -47.57 30.79 53.15
CA GLY A 13 -46.62 31.41 52.24
C GLY A 13 -45.31 30.61 52.11
N SER A 14 -44.85 30.06 53.25
CA SER A 14 -43.69 29.18 53.28
C SER A 14 -43.90 27.85 52.53
N ILE A 15 -45.08 27.24 52.71
CA ILE A 15 -45.44 25.98 52.03
C ILE A 15 -45.60 26.22 50.52
N ILE A 16 -46.25 27.29 50.10
CA ILE A 16 -46.41 27.65 48.69
C ILE A 16 -45.08 27.97 48.05
N GLY A 17 -44.18 28.69 48.74
CA GLY A 17 -42.84 28.98 48.30
C GLY A 17 -42.00 27.71 48.10
N GLY A 18 -42.14 26.78 49.04
CA GLY A 18 -41.49 25.46 48.94
C GLY A 18 -41.94 24.61 47.73
N LEU A 19 -43.26 24.59 47.48
CA LEU A 19 -43.86 23.90 46.34
C LEU A 19 -43.43 24.54 44.99
N LEU A 20 -43.39 25.87 44.91
CA LEU A 20 -42.91 26.58 43.71
C LEU A 20 -41.43 26.31 43.47
N ALA A 21 -40.59 26.28 44.50
CA ALA A 21 -39.19 25.94 44.38
C ALA A 21 -38.96 24.49 43.88
N LEU A 22 -39.75 23.54 44.38
CA LEU A 22 -39.71 22.16 43.90
C LEU A 22 -40.17 22.03 42.45
N ALA A 23 -41.26 22.73 42.09
CA ALA A 23 -41.74 22.74 40.70
C ALA A 23 -40.71 23.36 39.73
N ALA A 24 -40.06 24.46 40.11
CA ALA A 24 -39.00 25.07 39.34
C ALA A 24 -37.79 24.17 39.20
N GLY A 25 -37.34 23.53 40.30
CA GLY A 25 -36.26 22.56 40.32
C GLY A 25 -36.56 21.36 39.40
N TYR A 26 -37.76 20.83 39.43
CA TYR A 26 -38.20 19.76 38.55
C TYR A 26 -38.20 20.16 37.07
N LEU A 27 -38.65 21.35 36.73
CA LEU A 27 -38.61 21.84 35.35
C LEU A 27 -37.20 22.06 34.83
N VAL A 28 -36.29 22.59 35.65
CA VAL A 28 -34.89 22.74 35.32
C VAL A 28 -34.24 21.35 35.13
N PHE A 29 -34.47 20.41 36.07
CA PHE A 29 -33.96 19.05 35.97
C PHE A 29 -34.45 18.36 34.70
N ARG A 30 -35.72 18.44 34.36
CA ARG A 30 -36.30 17.88 33.14
C ARG A 30 -35.74 18.54 31.87
N GLY A 31 -35.45 19.84 31.92
CA GLY A 31 -34.81 20.57 30.82
C GLY A 31 -33.38 20.14 30.60
N THR A 32 -32.59 20.00 31.67
CA THR A 32 -31.19 19.61 31.60
C THR A 32 -31.04 18.17 31.15
N THR A 33 -31.87 17.22 31.63
CA THR A 33 -31.83 15.83 31.16
C THR A 33 -32.13 15.69 29.68
N ARG A 34 -33.16 16.39 29.17
CA ARG A 34 -33.48 16.40 27.73
C ARG A 34 -32.37 16.99 26.89
N THR A 35 -31.68 18.02 27.40
CA THR A 35 -30.55 18.64 26.68
C THR A 35 -29.34 17.68 26.68
N ALA A 36 -29.08 17.02 27.81
CA ALA A 36 -28.03 16.01 27.90
C ALA A 36 -28.27 14.83 26.95
N ASP A 37 -29.52 14.31 26.90
CA ASP A 37 -29.89 13.22 25.99
C ASP A 37 -29.68 13.62 24.52
N ARG A 38 -30.04 14.84 24.15
CA ARG A 38 -29.78 15.36 22.79
C ARG A 38 -28.29 15.50 22.48
N GLN A 39 -27.50 15.94 23.45
CA GLN A 39 -26.06 16.06 23.30
C GLN A 39 -25.39 14.69 23.13
N VAL A 40 -25.82 13.70 23.93
CA VAL A 40 -25.33 12.32 23.81
C VAL A 40 -25.72 11.71 22.47
N ALA A 41 -26.96 11.91 22.01
CA ALA A 41 -27.40 11.43 20.70
C ALA A 41 -26.60 12.08 19.55
N ALA A 42 -26.37 13.40 19.63
CA ALA A 42 -25.54 14.12 18.63
C ALA A 42 -24.09 13.64 18.65
N ALA A 43 -23.48 13.42 19.82
CA ALA A 43 -22.13 12.90 19.96
C ALA A 43 -22.00 11.48 19.39
N ASN A 44 -23.00 10.62 19.64
CA ASN A 44 -23.03 9.27 19.08
C ASN A 44 -23.13 9.30 17.54
N ALA A 45 -24.03 10.11 16.99
CA ALA A 45 -24.16 10.28 15.54
C ALA A 45 -22.87 10.81 14.90
N GLN A 46 -22.22 11.77 15.54
CA GLN A 46 -20.91 12.27 15.09
C GLN A 46 -19.83 11.19 15.13
N THR A 47 -19.82 10.37 16.19
CA THR A 47 -18.86 9.26 16.33
C THR A 47 -19.07 8.21 15.24
N GLU A 48 -20.32 7.89 14.93
CA GLU A 48 -20.64 6.95 13.83
C GLU A 48 -20.24 7.52 12.46
N ALA A 49 -20.52 8.80 12.20
CA ALA A 49 -20.10 9.46 10.97
C ALA A 49 -18.58 9.46 10.80
N LEU A 50 -17.82 9.74 11.87
CA LEU A 50 -16.35 9.66 11.86
C LEU A 50 -15.84 8.24 11.62
N ARG A 51 -16.49 7.23 12.22
CA ARG A 51 -16.15 5.83 11.97
C ARG A 51 -16.37 5.44 10.50
N GLN A 52 -17.46 5.89 9.93
CA GLN A 52 -17.77 5.65 8.53
C GLN A 52 -16.76 6.34 7.62
N GLN A 53 -16.49 7.62 7.85
CA GLN A 53 -15.46 8.35 7.11
C GLN A 53 -14.08 7.69 7.17
N ASN A 54 -13.68 7.20 8.35
CA ASN A 54 -12.42 6.48 8.51
C ASN A 54 -12.38 5.16 7.74
N ARG A 55 -13.50 4.42 7.65
CA ARG A 55 -13.60 3.21 6.82
C ARG A 55 -13.46 3.56 5.35
N ASP A 56 -14.17 4.59 4.88
CA ASP A 56 -14.14 5.02 3.48
C ASP A 56 -12.73 5.46 3.07
N LEU A 57 -12.04 6.25 3.91
CA LEU A 57 -10.65 6.66 3.68
C LEU A 57 -9.70 5.46 3.64
N ARG A 58 -9.90 4.47 4.50
CA ARG A 58 -9.09 3.24 4.51
C ARG A 58 -9.31 2.43 3.24
N ASN A 59 -10.56 2.26 2.82
CA ASN A 59 -10.92 1.53 1.60
C ASN A 59 -10.35 2.24 0.36
N GLU A 60 -10.47 3.57 0.30
CA GLU A 60 -9.88 4.35 -0.80
C GLU A 60 -8.36 4.23 -0.84
N GLY A 61 -7.69 4.27 0.32
CA GLY A 61 -6.25 4.05 0.42
C GLY A 61 -5.83 2.68 -0.11
N GLN A 62 -6.54 1.62 0.27
CA GLN A 62 -6.30 0.25 -0.22
C GLN A 62 -6.54 0.13 -1.73
N ARG A 63 -7.59 0.77 -2.26
CA ARG A 63 -7.86 0.80 -3.71
C ARG A 63 -6.76 1.50 -4.50
N ARG A 64 -6.24 2.61 -3.99
CA ARG A 64 -5.11 3.32 -4.60
C ARG A 64 -3.89 2.41 -4.59
N GLN A 65 -3.53 1.85 -3.45
CA GLN A 65 -2.40 0.93 -3.31
C GLN A 65 -2.51 -0.28 -4.27
N GLY A 66 -3.69 -0.88 -4.40
CA GLY A 66 -3.92 -1.98 -5.35
C GLY A 66 -3.70 -1.55 -6.80
N ARG A 67 -4.24 -0.39 -7.21
CA ARG A 67 -4.07 0.14 -8.58
C ARG A 67 -2.63 0.49 -8.89
N ASP A 68 -1.97 1.20 -7.99
CA ASP A 68 -0.58 1.63 -8.17
C ASP A 68 0.34 0.41 -8.21
N GLY A 69 0.09 -0.60 -7.36
CA GLY A 69 0.80 -1.88 -7.40
C GLY A 69 0.64 -2.64 -8.72
N ILE A 70 -0.55 -2.65 -9.33
CA ILE A 70 -0.76 -3.28 -10.65
C ILE A 70 0.00 -2.51 -11.74
N VAL A 71 0.02 -1.19 -11.69
CA VAL A 71 0.78 -0.38 -12.65
C VAL A 71 2.28 -0.67 -12.50
N ALA A 72 2.79 -0.67 -11.28
CA ALA A 72 4.19 -0.97 -10.98
C ALA A 72 4.60 -2.36 -11.49
N THR A 73 3.79 -3.40 -11.20
CA THR A 73 4.08 -4.76 -11.67
C THR A 73 4.08 -4.87 -13.20
N LYS A 74 3.19 -4.16 -13.91
CA LYS A 74 3.17 -4.13 -15.38
C LYS A 74 4.39 -3.43 -15.96
N LEU A 75 4.83 -2.34 -15.37
CA LEU A 75 6.04 -1.62 -15.80
C LEU A 75 7.28 -2.50 -15.60
N LEU A 76 7.41 -3.14 -14.44
CA LEU A 76 8.48 -4.10 -14.16
C LEU A 76 8.47 -5.26 -15.14
N ALA A 77 7.29 -5.84 -15.43
CA ALA A 77 7.15 -6.90 -16.44
C ALA A 77 7.67 -6.46 -17.81
N SER A 78 7.36 -5.23 -18.21
CA SER A 78 7.87 -4.69 -19.48
C SER A 78 9.40 -4.54 -19.49
N VAL A 79 9.99 -4.06 -18.40
CA VAL A 79 11.45 -3.95 -18.26
C VAL A 79 12.11 -5.32 -18.29
N LEU A 80 11.58 -6.29 -17.54
CA LEU A 80 12.10 -7.67 -17.52
C LEU A 80 12.00 -8.31 -18.91
N GLY A 81 10.91 -8.10 -19.63
CA GLY A 81 10.73 -8.61 -21.00
C GLY A 81 11.82 -8.11 -21.96
N ILE A 82 12.27 -6.86 -21.80
CA ILE A 82 13.39 -6.32 -22.59
C ILE A 82 14.70 -7.06 -22.24
N ILE A 83 14.97 -7.23 -20.94
CA ILE A 83 16.20 -7.90 -20.47
C ILE A 83 16.23 -9.37 -20.92
N ILE A 84 15.10 -10.08 -20.80
CA ILE A 84 14.97 -11.47 -21.25
C ILE A 84 15.31 -11.58 -22.74
N ASN A 85 14.68 -10.75 -23.56
CA ASN A 85 14.93 -10.74 -25.01
C ASN A 85 16.40 -10.43 -25.36
N ASP A 86 17.05 -9.56 -24.59
CA ASP A 86 18.47 -9.26 -24.82
C ASP A 86 19.38 -10.41 -24.37
N VAL A 87 19.05 -11.10 -23.25
CA VAL A 87 19.75 -12.32 -22.80
C VAL A 87 19.63 -13.43 -23.83
N ASP A 88 18.43 -13.67 -24.38
CA ASP A 88 18.19 -14.70 -25.37
C ASP A 88 18.97 -14.41 -26.67
N LYS A 89 18.96 -13.18 -27.15
CA LYS A 89 19.77 -12.78 -28.31
C LYS A 89 21.26 -12.97 -28.08
N LEU A 90 21.76 -12.66 -26.88
CA LEU A 90 23.17 -12.88 -26.56
C LEU A 90 23.51 -14.37 -26.50
N LYS A 91 22.62 -15.23 -25.94
CA LYS A 91 22.79 -16.68 -25.98
C LYS A 91 22.85 -17.21 -27.41
N GLU A 92 21.92 -16.81 -28.27
CA GLU A 92 21.91 -17.18 -29.68
C GLU A 92 23.20 -16.75 -30.40
N LEU A 93 23.70 -15.53 -30.12
CA LEU A 93 24.95 -15.05 -30.69
C LEU A 93 26.16 -15.88 -30.22
N LEU A 94 26.20 -16.28 -28.96
CA LEU A 94 27.31 -17.09 -28.42
C LEU A 94 27.27 -18.55 -28.91
N ASP A 95 26.07 -19.07 -29.20
CA ASP A 95 25.86 -20.41 -29.76
C ASP A 95 26.17 -20.46 -31.28
N HIS A 96 26.41 -19.33 -31.92
CA HIS A 96 26.69 -19.27 -33.33
C HIS A 96 28.04 -20.04 -33.62
N PRO A 97 28.13 -20.85 -34.72
CA PRO A 97 29.30 -21.67 -35.05
C PRO A 97 30.63 -20.91 -35.11
N ARG A 98 30.60 -19.59 -35.28
CA ARG A 98 31.83 -18.76 -35.24
C ARG A 98 32.43 -18.65 -33.85
N TYR A 99 31.66 -18.91 -32.80
CA TYR A 99 32.08 -18.81 -31.38
C TYR A 99 32.11 -20.15 -30.67
N THR A 100 31.65 -21.24 -31.32
CA THR A 100 31.75 -22.58 -30.83
C THR A 100 33.15 -23.12 -31.13
N GLY A 101 34.06 -23.07 -30.15
CA GLY A 101 35.42 -23.60 -30.22
C GLY A 101 36.29 -23.07 -29.10
N THR A 102 37.12 -23.92 -28.55
CA THR A 102 38.06 -23.61 -27.45
C THR A 102 38.92 -22.37 -27.79
N ASN A 103 38.95 -21.41 -26.88
CA ASN A 103 39.77 -20.18 -26.90
C ASN A 103 39.30 -19.01 -27.81
N ARG A 104 38.00 -18.84 -28.02
CA ARG A 104 37.53 -17.64 -28.75
C ARG A 104 37.16 -16.52 -27.78
N ILE A 105 37.67 -15.33 -28.10
CA ILE A 105 37.42 -14.09 -27.38
C ILE A 105 36.22 -13.41 -28.04
N VAL A 106 35.18 -13.13 -27.26
CA VAL A 106 34.03 -12.39 -27.71
C VAL A 106 34.37 -10.88 -27.75
N PRO A 107 33.93 -10.12 -28.77
CA PRO A 107 34.15 -8.69 -28.82
C PRO A 107 33.54 -7.96 -27.59
N THR A 108 34.26 -6.98 -27.06
CA THR A 108 33.91 -6.22 -25.84
C THR A 108 32.52 -5.60 -25.87
N ASN A 109 32.04 -5.21 -27.08
CA ASN A 109 30.74 -4.58 -27.26
C ASN A 109 29.55 -5.53 -27.02
N TYR A 110 29.73 -6.85 -27.05
CA TYR A 110 28.64 -7.80 -26.77
C TYR A 110 28.09 -7.69 -25.33
N ARG A 111 28.94 -7.37 -24.35
CA ARG A 111 28.48 -7.15 -22.97
C ARG A 111 27.63 -5.91 -22.80
N GLN A 112 27.80 -4.94 -23.70
CA GLN A 112 27.05 -3.68 -23.72
C GLN A 112 25.65 -3.82 -24.38
N LEU A 113 25.39 -4.98 -25.02
CA LEU A 113 24.07 -5.26 -25.60
C LEU A 113 23.01 -5.58 -24.56
N LEU A 114 23.41 -5.96 -23.35
CA LEU A 114 22.47 -6.20 -22.28
C LEU A 114 21.92 -4.87 -21.75
N TYR A 115 20.64 -4.67 -21.92
CA TYR A 115 19.96 -3.49 -21.41
C TYR A 115 19.99 -3.51 -19.88
N LYS A 116 20.48 -2.43 -19.32
CA LYS A 116 20.43 -2.16 -17.90
C LYS A 116 19.55 -0.93 -17.65
N PRO A 117 18.31 -1.11 -17.17
CA PRO A 117 17.49 0.03 -16.85
C PRO A 117 18.15 0.84 -15.72
N PRO A 118 18.14 2.17 -15.80
CA PRO A 118 18.62 2.98 -14.70
C PRO A 118 17.75 2.75 -13.45
N LEU A 119 18.37 2.41 -12.33
CA LEU A 119 17.69 2.10 -11.06
C LEU A 119 16.70 3.19 -10.62
N ASN A 120 17.04 4.47 -10.89
CA ASN A 120 16.19 5.60 -10.55
C ASN A 120 14.84 5.62 -11.29
N VAL A 121 14.73 4.96 -12.45
CA VAL A 121 13.47 4.86 -13.21
C VAL A 121 12.53 3.82 -12.63
N VAL A 122 13.07 2.82 -11.95
CA VAL A 122 12.32 1.66 -11.44
C VAL A 122 12.10 1.76 -9.93
N TRP A 123 12.81 2.68 -9.24
CA TRP A 123 12.85 2.72 -7.77
C TRP A 123 11.51 3.02 -7.13
N ASP A 124 10.74 3.95 -7.70
CA ASP A 124 9.41 4.31 -7.19
C ASP A 124 8.41 3.15 -7.36
N ASP A 125 8.52 2.43 -8.49
CA ASP A 125 7.69 1.25 -8.76
C ASP A 125 8.02 0.08 -7.84
N LEU A 126 9.32 -0.13 -7.52
CA LEU A 126 9.77 -1.15 -6.57
C LEU A 126 9.23 -0.91 -5.16
N GLY A 127 8.99 0.34 -4.76
CA GLY A 127 8.38 0.67 -3.48
C GLY A 127 6.95 0.14 -3.29
N MET A 128 6.26 -0.20 -4.38
CA MET A 128 4.92 -0.79 -4.37
C MET A 128 4.93 -2.33 -4.40
N CYS A 129 6.10 -2.94 -4.56
CA CYS A 129 6.28 -4.37 -4.69
C CYS A 129 6.61 -5.04 -3.35
N SER A 130 6.54 -6.39 -3.32
CA SER A 130 6.94 -7.16 -2.16
C SER A 130 8.46 -7.05 -1.90
N PRO A 131 8.90 -7.18 -0.64
CA PRO A 131 10.33 -7.21 -0.31
C PRO A 131 11.09 -8.31 -1.07
N ASP A 132 10.44 -9.45 -1.34
CA ASP A 132 11.05 -10.57 -2.06
C ASP A 132 11.30 -10.22 -3.53
N LEU A 133 10.33 -9.59 -4.19
CA LEU A 133 10.50 -9.09 -5.56
C LEU A 133 11.60 -8.01 -5.63
N VAL A 134 11.61 -7.07 -4.69
CA VAL A 134 12.65 -6.04 -4.58
C VAL A 134 14.03 -6.66 -4.40
N GLY A 135 14.16 -7.62 -3.49
CA GLY A 135 15.43 -8.31 -3.23
C GLY A 135 15.98 -9.02 -4.46
N LYS A 136 15.12 -9.74 -5.20
CA LYS A 136 15.50 -10.42 -6.45
C LYS A 136 15.85 -9.43 -7.57
N TYR A 137 15.13 -8.32 -7.67
CA TYR A 137 15.46 -7.27 -8.64
C TYR A 137 16.84 -6.65 -8.37
N LEU A 138 17.17 -6.36 -7.12
CA LEU A 138 18.49 -5.87 -6.73
C LEU A 138 19.60 -6.89 -7.02
N GLN A 139 19.31 -8.18 -6.83
CA GLN A 139 20.24 -9.26 -7.21
C GLN A 139 20.47 -9.29 -8.71
N LEU A 140 19.42 -9.13 -9.52
CA LEU A 140 19.53 -9.01 -10.98
C LEU A 140 20.38 -7.80 -11.37
N ASP A 141 20.12 -6.63 -10.80
CA ASP A 141 20.85 -5.39 -11.11
C ASP A 141 22.36 -5.55 -10.79
N ALA A 142 22.67 -6.17 -9.65
CA ALA A 142 24.04 -6.47 -9.26
C ALA A 142 24.73 -7.39 -10.30
N LYS A 143 24.04 -8.46 -10.74
CA LYS A 143 24.58 -9.40 -11.74
C LYS A 143 24.73 -8.78 -13.13
N LEU A 144 23.78 -7.96 -13.57
CA LEU A 144 23.89 -7.19 -14.81
C LEU A 144 25.09 -6.22 -14.77
N SER A 145 25.30 -5.59 -13.60
CA SER A 145 26.43 -4.69 -13.38
C SER A 145 27.78 -5.42 -13.40
N GLU A 146 27.84 -6.60 -12.77
CA GLU A 146 29.01 -7.47 -12.76
C GLU A 146 29.32 -7.93 -14.19
N PHE A 147 28.35 -8.44 -14.91
CA PHE A 147 28.47 -8.85 -16.31
C PHE A 147 29.00 -7.73 -17.20
N ALA A 148 28.44 -6.52 -17.09
CA ALA A 148 28.85 -5.37 -17.90
C ALA A 148 30.29 -4.91 -17.61
N ARG A 149 30.79 -5.11 -16.38
CA ARG A 149 32.15 -4.71 -15.96
C ARG A 149 33.20 -5.79 -16.18
N SER A 150 32.78 -7.06 -16.35
CA SER A 150 33.70 -8.17 -16.52
C SER A 150 34.58 -7.96 -17.73
N GLN A 151 35.90 -8.20 -17.58
CA GLN A 151 36.91 -8.15 -18.66
C GLN A 151 37.22 -9.54 -19.25
N VAL A 152 36.48 -10.53 -18.77
CA VAL A 152 36.68 -11.92 -19.28
C VAL A 152 35.81 -12.10 -20.53
N TYR A 153 36.44 -12.54 -21.60
CA TYR A 153 35.82 -12.67 -22.93
C TYR A 153 35.74 -14.14 -23.40
N ALA A 154 36.01 -15.09 -22.54
CA ALA A 154 35.86 -16.53 -22.83
C ALA A 154 34.35 -16.84 -22.97
N VAL A 155 33.98 -17.55 -24.04
CA VAL A 155 32.58 -17.85 -24.39
C VAL A 155 31.89 -18.66 -23.30
N ASP A 156 32.55 -19.67 -22.78
CA ASP A 156 32.04 -20.56 -21.72
C ASP A 156 31.73 -19.80 -20.43
N ILE A 157 32.57 -18.85 -20.05
CA ILE A 157 32.35 -18.01 -18.87
C ILE A 157 31.16 -17.08 -19.10
N MET A 158 31.07 -16.46 -20.29
CA MET A 158 29.93 -15.59 -20.63
C MET A 158 28.61 -16.37 -20.68
N GLN A 159 28.61 -17.59 -21.22
CA GLN A 159 27.43 -18.46 -21.22
C GLN A 159 26.98 -18.81 -19.80
N ASN A 160 27.92 -19.13 -18.90
CA ASN A 160 27.61 -19.37 -17.50
C ASN A 160 27.06 -18.13 -16.78
N GLU A 161 27.68 -16.98 -17.01
CA GLU A 161 27.19 -15.70 -16.45
C GLU A 161 25.76 -15.38 -16.95
N LEU A 162 25.47 -15.55 -18.24
CA LEU A 162 24.15 -15.37 -18.82
C LEU A 162 23.13 -16.38 -18.30
N GLN A 163 23.55 -17.61 -18.03
CA GLN A 163 22.68 -18.61 -17.43
C GLN A 163 22.26 -18.21 -16.00
N VAL A 164 23.19 -17.71 -15.19
CA VAL A 164 22.87 -17.20 -13.85
C VAL A 164 21.87 -16.01 -13.92
N ILE A 165 22.06 -15.11 -14.88
CA ILE A 165 21.12 -13.99 -15.10
C ILE A 165 19.75 -14.53 -15.51
N ALA A 166 19.67 -15.50 -16.42
CA ALA A 166 18.43 -16.12 -16.85
C ALA A 166 17.69 -16.81 -15.70
N ASP A 167 18.41 -17.51 -14.83
CA ASP A 167 17.82 -18.16 -13.65
C ASP A 167 17.21 -17.15 -12.68
N ILE A 168 17.87 -16.01 -12.49
CA ILE A 168 17.32 -14.91 -11.67
C ILE A 168 16.08 -14.31 -12.34
N LEU A 169 16.06 -14.14 -13.66
CA LEU A 169 14.91 -13.62 -14.40
C LEU A 169 13.69 -14.53 -14.27
N VAL A 170 13.85 -15.84 -14.34
CA VAL A 170 12.76 -16.81 -14.12
C VAL A 170 12.15 -16.65 -12.72
N LEU A 171 13.01 -16.54 -11.70
CA LEU A 171 12.54 -16.33 -10.32
C LEU A 171 11.82 -14.98 -10.16
N LEU A 172 12.31 -13.93 -10.84
CA LEU A 172 11.66 -12.61 -10.83
C LEU A 172 10.29 -12.62 -11.50
N GLU A 173 10.14 -13.34 -12.61
CA GLU A 173 8.83 -13.47 -13.26
C GLU A 173 7.81 -14.17 -12.35
N GLN A 174 8.20 -15.19 -11.62
CA GLN A 174 7.35 -15.89 -10.66
C GLN A 174 6.90 -14.97 -9.53
N GLU A 175 7.82 -14.20 -8.94
CA GLU A 175 7.49 -13.23 -7.89
C GLU A 175 6.60 -12.10 -8.42
N LEU A 176 6.86 -11.63 -9.64
CA LEU A 176 6.05 -10.60 -10.27
C LEU A 176 4.60 -11.04 -10.49
N GLN A 177 4.41 -12.30 -10.91
CA GLN A 177 3.07 -12.90 -11.04
C GLN A 177 2.37 -13.01 -9.67
N SER A 178 3.10 -13.40 -8.63
CA SER A 178 2.60 -13.47 -7.26
C SER A 178 2.18 -12.09 -6.74
N ASP A 179 3.00 -11.06 -6.96
CA ASP A 179 2.69 -9.69 -6.57
C ASP A 179 1.50 -9.11 -7.34
N ALA A 180 1.41 -9.36 -8.64
CA ALA A 180 0.27 -8.95 -9.46
C ALA A 180 -1.04 -9.59 -8.96
N ALA A 181 -1.01 -10.87 -8.60
CA ALA A 181 -2.16 -11.56 -8.01
C ALA A 181 -2.55 -10.95 -6.65
N ARG A 182 -1.57 -10.62 -5.79
CA ARG A 182 -1.81 -9.97 -4.50
C ARG A 182 -2.51 -8.61 -4.67
N HIS A 183 -2.05 -7.77 -5.59
CA HIS A 183 -2.64 -6.47 -5.85
C HIS A 183 -4.05 -6.58 -6.46
N ASN A 184 -4.28 -7.56 -7.34
CA ASN A 184 -5.62 -7.84 -7.88
C ASN A 184 -6.59 -8.29 -6.78
N ASN A 185 -6.18 -9.17 -5.87
CA ASN A 185 -7.00 -9.61 -4.75
C ASN A 185 -7.35 -8.43 -3.82
N LEU A 186 -6.39 -7.56 -3.52
CA LEU A 186 -6.64 -6.36 -2.71
C LEU A 186 -7.70 -5.46 -3.34
N LEU A 187 -7.70 -5.30 -4.67
CA LEU A 187 -8.74 -4.55 -5.38
C LEU A 187 -10.10 -5.23 -5.29
N LEU A 188 -10.17 -6.54 -5.50
CA LEU A 188 -11.43 -7.29 -5.44
C LEU A 188 -12.04 -7.25 -4.05
N GLU A 189 -11.25 -7.43 -3.00
CA GLU A 189 -11.71 -7.34 -1.60
C GLU A 189 -12.31 -5.97 -1.28
N THR A 190 -11.68 -4.89 -1.76
CA THR A 190 -12.20 -3.53 -1.53
C THR A 190 -13.45 -3.22 -2.34
N MET A 191 -13.68 -3.88 -3.48
CA MET A 191 -14.90 -3.73 -4.29
C MET A 191 -16.11 -4.50 -3.72
N GLN A 192 -15.87 -5.54 -2.91
CA GLN A 192 -16.94 -6.31 -2.26
C GLN A 192 -17.43 -5.70 -0.96
N GLN A 193 -16.73 -4.70 -0.44
CA GLN A 193 -17.08 -4.02 0.83
C GLN A 193 -17.96 -2.77 0.64
N ASP A 194 -18.28 -2.40 -0.60
CA ASP A 194 -19.25 -1.37 -0.97
C ASP A 194 -20.62 -1.98 -1.21
#